data_647909ecef0e8d1d79e4e4c9c25db6e5
#
_entry.id   647909ecef0e8d1d79e4e4c9c25db6e5
#
_cell.length_a   1.000
_cell.length_b   1.000
_cell.length_c   1.000
_cell.angle_alpha   90.00
_cell.angle_beta   90.00
_cell.angle_gamma   90.00
#
_symmetry.space_group_name_H-M   'P 1'
#
loop_
_entity.id
_entity.type
_entity.pdbx_description
1 polymer ?
#
loop_
_entity_poly.entity_id
_entity_poly.type
_entity_poly.pdbx_seq_one_letter_code
_entity_poly.pdbx_strand_id
1 'polypeptide(L)'
;IKLILKDSKDWWPADYGHYGPFFIRMTWHVAGTYRTGDGRGGAATGAQRFAPLNSWPDNGNLDKARRLLWPVKEKYGNSLSWADLFVLAGNVAIEDMGGPNHGTALGREDIWHPEKEIYWGSEDEWLGDNRYGETRQDLDNPLAAVQMGLIYVNPQGPNANPDPALSAQDVRETFKRMAMNDEETVALTAGGHTFGKAHGAADQDVYVGSEPEGAGIESQGFGWKNSFKSGLGIHAITSGIEGPWTTNPIKWDMDYLRLLFKYDWECMKGPGGAWQWHPINCEESDMVPQVDGSNDKVLPMMTTADMSMKVDPIYNKICKKFISDPEYFGEAFAKAWFKLLHRDMGPKSNYVAGDYKDVDYIWQDPIKKGKTLTDDEELLVRKKINQSGLDNVHLIETAWASASTFRNSDNRGGANGSRIRLLPVSYTHLRAHETAMY
;
A
#
# COMPACT_ATOMS: atom_id res chain seq x y z
N ILE A 1 5.09 -18.53 9.34
CA ILE A 1 5.33 -17.09 9.47
C ILE A 1 5.41 -16.70 10.94
N LYS A 2 4.47 -17.01 11.82
CA LYS A 2 4.47 -16.64 13.25
C LYS A 2 5.77 -16.98 13.97
N LEU A 3 6.40 -18.11 13.65
CA LEU A 3 7.71 -18.46 14.22
C LEU A 3 8.82 -17.50 13.75
N ILE A 4 8.79 -17.11 12.49
CA ILE A 4 9.79 -16.17 11.93
C ILE A 4 9.67 -14.80 12.58
N LEU A 5 8.48 -14.33 12.88
CA LEU A 5 8.26 -13.00 13.47
C LEU A 5 9.10 -12.73 14.72
N LYS A 6 9.40 -13.77 15.51
CA LYS A 6 10.10 -13.68 16.80
C LYS A 6 11.49 -14.34 16.81
N ASP A 7 11.93 -14.83 15.67
CA ASP A 7 13.22 -15.49 15.49
C ASP A 7 14.25 -14.50 14.91
N SER A 8 14.73 -13.59 15.75
CA SER A 8 15.68 -12.55 15.37
C SER A 8 16.99 -13.15 14.88
N LYS A 9 17.47 -12.68 13.72
CA LYS A 9 18.69 -13.15 13.06
C LYS A 9 19.84 -12.17 13.23
N ASP A 10 21.03 -12.67 13.53
CA ASP A 10 22.24 -11.85 13.70
C ASP A 10 22.56 -11.02 12.44
N TRP A 11 22.26 -11.55 11.26
CA TRP A 11 22.52 -10.87 9.99
C TRP A 11 21.51 -9.76 9.65
N TRP A 12 20.36 -9.73 10.34
CA TRP A 12 19.35 -8.67 10.29
C TRP A 12 18.52 -8.74 11.58
N PRO A 13 18.95 -8.10 12.66
CA PRO A 13 18.22 -8.15 13.92
C PRO A 13 16.82 -7.56 13.83
N ALA A 14 15.87 -8.19 14.52
CA ALA A 14 14.51 -7.71 14.60
C ALA A 14 14.39 -6.52 15.55
N ASP A 15 13.81 -5.43 15.09
CA ASP A 15 13.52 -4.28 15.95
C ASP A 15 12.59 -4.71 17.08
N TYR A 16 12.94 -4.35 18.29
CA TYR A 16 12.19 -4.75 19.50
C TYR A 16 11.95 -6.26 19.61
N GLY A 17 12.76 -7.09 18.95
CA GLY A 17 12.65 -8.54 18.94
C GLY A 17 11.53 -9.08 18.06
N HIS A 18 10.95 -8.28 17.16
CA HIS A 18 9.80 -8.69 16.34
C HIS A 18 9.84 -8.17 14.90
N TYR A 19 9.81 -9.06 13.90
CA TYR A 19 9.82 -8.67 12.49
C TYR A 19 8.45 -8.17 11.96
N GLY A 20 7.42 -8.14 12.78
CA GLY A 20 6.07 -7.73 12.35
C GLY A 20 6.03 -6.39 11.65
N PRO A 21 6.57 -5.32 12.22
CA PRO A 21 6.61 -4.01 11.57
C PRO A 21 7.32 -4.05 10.20
N PHE A 22 8.39 -4.81 10.10
CA PHE A 22 9.14 -4.97 8.85
C PHE A 22 8.33 -5.69 7.75
N PHE A 23 7.55 -6.72 8.12
CA PHE A 23 6.66 -7.39 7.18
C PHE A 23 5.44 -6.54 6.82
N ILE A 24 4.89 -5.76 7.75
CA ILE A 24 3.82 -4.78 7.44
C ILE A 24 4.32 -3.76 6.43
N ARG A 25 5.52 -3.19 6.64
CA ARG A 25 6.15 -2.28 5.67
C ARG A 25 6.31 -2.94 4.30
N MET A 26 6.84 -4.16 4.23
CA MET A 26 6.97 -4.88 2.96
C MET A 26 5.62 -5.03 2.26
N THR A 27 4.60 -5.46 2.97
CA THR A 27 3.25 -5.66 2.44
C THR A 27 2.62 -4.35 1.96
N TRP A 28 2.77 -3.29 2.73
CA TRP A 28 2.34 -1.94 2.34
C TRP A 28 3.01 -1.49 1.04
N HIS A 29 4.32 -1.67 0.91
CA HIS A 29 5.08 -1.27 -0.27
C HIS A 29 4.80 -2.16 -1.50
N VAL A 30 4.38 -3.40 -1.30
CA VAL A 30 3.88 -4.26 -2.39
C VAL A 30 2.53 -3.74 -2.90
N ALA A 31 1.60 -3.41 -2.01
CA ALA A 31 0.23 -3.06 -2.37
C ALA A 31 0.07 -1.59 -2.81
N GLY A 32 0.87 -0.68 -2.27
CA GLY A 32 0.72 0.77 -2.46
C GLY A 32 1.04 1.28 -3.86
N THR A 33 1.64 0.47 -4.71
CA THR A 33 1.90 0.82 -6.11
C THR A 33 0.66 0.78 -7.01
N TYR A 34 -0.50 0.32 -6.51
CA TYR A 34 -1.72 0.25 -7.30
C TYR A 34 -2.18 1.64 -7.77
N ARG A 35 -2.64 1.72 -9.03
CA ARG A 35 -3.11 2.94 -9.70
C ARG A 35 -4.54 2.75 -10.20
N THR A 36 -5.45 3.63 -9.80
CA THR A 36 -6.86 3.58 -10.27
C THR A 36 -7.00 3.87 -11.76
N GLY A 37 -6.09 4.67 -12.33
CA GLY A 37 -6.15 5.11 -13.72
C GLY A 37 -6.11 3.96 -14.73
N ASP A 38 -5.21 3.00 -14.52
CA ASP A 38 -5.03 1.84 -15.40
C ASP A 38 -5.19 0.48 -14.70
N GLY A 39 -5.40 0.47 -13.37
CA GLY A 39 -5.53 -0.75 -12.57
C GLY A 39 -4.24 -1.55 -12.40
N ARG A 40 -3.09 -0.97 -12.74
CA ARG A 40 -1.79 -1.61 -12.64
C ARG A 40 -1.12 -1.35 -11.29
N GLY A 41 -0.03 -2.04 -11.03
CA GLY A 41 0.62 -2.06 -9.73
C GLY A 41 -0.13 -2.93 -8.73
N GLY A 42 0.13 -2.72 -7.44
CA GLY A 42 -0.49 -3.48 -6.36
C GLY A 42 0.18 -4.80 -6.05
N ALA A 43 -0.51 -5.62 -5.26
CA ALA A 43 0.02 -6.85 -4.69
C ALA A 43 -0.10 -8.08 -5.60
N ALA A 44 -0.83 -7.96 -6.74
CA ALA A 44 -1.32 -9.11 -7.48
C ALA A 44 -0.24 -9.97 -8.16
N THR A 45 0.98 -9.47 -8.34
CA THR A 45 1.99 -10.12 -9.20
C THR A 45 3.31 -10.45 -8.48
N GLY A 46 3.51 -9.96 -7.26
CA GLY A 46 4.78 -10.09 -6.55
C GLY A 46 5.94 -9.33 -7.20
N ALA A 47 5.65 -8.26 -7.93
CA ALA A 47 6.59 -7.49 -8.74
C ALA A 47 7.74 -6.84 -7.94
N GLN A 48 7.60 -6.65 -6.62
CA GLN A 48 8.65 -6.06 -5.77
C GLN A 48 9.98 -6.83 -5.81
N ARG A 49 9.98 -8.07 -6.33
CA ARG A 49 11.21 -8.87 -6.52
C ARG A 49 12.08 -8.37 -7.68
N PHE A 50 11.52 -7.58 -8.57
CA PHE A 50 12.12 -7.20 -9.85
C PHE A 50 12.27 -5.69 -9.99
N ALA A 51 13.12 -5.30 -10.94
CA ALA A 51 13.24 -3.91 -11.36
C ALA A 51 11.91 -3.36 -11.91
N PRO A 52 11.63 -2.05 -11.72
CA PRO A 52 12.44 -1.09 -10.96
C PRO A 52 12.16 -1.13 -9.45
N LEU A 53 11.13 -1.85 -9.00
CA LEU A 53 10.60 -1.80 -7.64
C LEU A 53 11.63 -2.22 -6.58
N ASN A 54 12.44 -3.24 -6.86
CA ASN A 54 13.46 -3.71 -5.91
C ASN A 54 14.59 -2.68 -5.70
N SER A 55 14.72 -1.72 -6.61
CA SER A 55 15.75 -0.70 -6.60
C SER A 55 15.26 0.69 -6.18
N TRP A 56 13.96 0.84 -5.93
CA TRP A 56 13.46 2.09 -5.38
C TRP A 56 14.00 2.37 -3.97
N PRO A 57 14.43 3.59 -3.64
CA PRO A 57 14.88 3.96 -2.30
C PRO A 57 13.87 3.62 -1.21
N ASP A 58 12.57 3.81 -1.49
CA ASP A 58 11.48 3.41 -0.60
C ASP A 58 11.50 1.94 -0.22
N ASN A 59 11.99 1.08 -1.10
CA ASN A 59 12.11 -0.36 -0.88
C ASN A 59 13.45 -0.75 -0.27
N GLY A 60 14.21 0.21 0.23
CA GLY A 60 15.47 -0.01 0.93
C GLY A 60 15.32 -1.10 2.00
N ASN A 61 16.24 -2.05 2.00
CA ASN A 61 16.30 -3.20 2.91
C ASN A 61 15.17 -4.23 2.80
N LEU A 62 14.16 -4.08 1.95
CA LEU A 62 13.10 -5.09 1.79
C LEU A 62 13.57 -6.41 1.17
N ASP A 63 14.73 -6.44 0.53
CA ASP A 63 15.44 -7.67 0.18
C ASP A 63 15.65 -8.58 1.40
N LYS A 64 15.93 -8.02 2.58
CA LYS A 64 16.06 -8.76 3.84
C LYS A 64 14.72 -9.36 4.29
N ALA A 65 13.62 -8.63 4.13
CA ALA A 65 12.29 -9.16 4.44
C ALA A 65 11.95 -10.38 3.56
N ARG A 66 12.21 -10.29 2.27
CA ARG A 66 12.04 -11.43 1.35
C ARG A 66 12.94 -12.61 1.72
N ARG A 67 14.19 -12.35 2.11
CA ARG A 67 15.12 -13.38 2.57
C ARG A 67 14.65 -14.08 3.85
N LEU A 68 14.07 -13.33 4.80
CA LEU A 68 13.47 -13.91 6.01
C LEU A 68 12.29 -14.84 5.70
N LEU A 69 11.53 -14.56 4.65
CA LEU A 69 10.39 -15.38 4.22
C LEU A 69 10.79 -16.58 3.36
N TRP A 70 12.05 -16.68 2.91
CA TRP A 70 12.51 -17.75 2.05
C TRP A 70 12.20 -19.16 2.56
N PRO A 71 12.39 -19.49 3.85
CA PRO A 71 12.07 -20.85 4.35
C PRO A 71 10.60 -21.24 4.17
N VAL A 72 9.68 -20.26 4.18
CA VAL A 72 8.26 -20.51 3.88
C VAL A 72 8.08 -20.76 2.40
N LYS A 73 8.66 -19.91 1.55
CA LYS A 73 8.58 -20.07 0.09
C LYS A 73 9.19 -21.39 -0.37
N GLU A 74 10.35 -21.74 0.16
CA GLU A 74 11.04 -23.01 -0.14
C GLU A 74 10.16 -24.21 0.23
N LYS A 75 9.54 -24.19 1.41
CA LYS A 75 8.67 -25.26 1.87
C LYS A 75 7.44 -25.47 0.98
N TYR A 76 6.80 -24.41 0.53
CA TYR A 76 5.57 -24.49 -0.24
C TYR A 76 5.77 -24.44 -1.76
N GLY A 77 6.94 -24.04 -2.23
CA GLY A 77 7.30 -23.97 -3.64
C GLY A 77 6.27 -23.22 -4.48
N ASN A 78 5.80 -23.86 -5.54
CA ASN A 78 4.82 -23.28 -6.46
C ASN A 78 3.37 -23.32 -5.94
N SER A 79 3.12 -23.99 -4.80
CA SER A 79 1.79 -23.97 -4.18
C SER A 79 1.46 -22.66 -3.48
N LEU A 80 2.44 -21.78 -3.30
CA LEU A 80 2.29 -20.46 -2.70
C LEU A 80 3.07 -19.45 -3.51
N SER A 81 2.39 -18.50 -4.15
CA SER A 81 3.04 -17.42 -4.86
C SER A 81 3.78 -16.46 -3.88
N TRP A 82 4.78 -15.76 -4.38
CA TRP A 82 5.40 -14.65 -3.62
C TRP A 82 4.38 -13.53 -3.36
N ALA A 83 3.52 -13.26 -4.33
CA ALA A 83 2.46 -12.27 -4.20
C ALA A 83 1.54 -12.56 -3.01
N ASP A 84 1.05 -13.80 -2.91
CA ASP A 84 0.23 -14.22 -1.76
C ASP A 84 1.04 -14.27 -0.46
N LEU A 85 2.31 -14.70 -0.51
CA LEU A 85 3.18 -14.74 0.68
C LEU A 85 3.44 -13.35 1.25
N PHE A 86 3.63 -12.33 0.42
CA PHE A 86 3.83 -10.95 0.88
C PHE A 86 2.60 -10.43 1.61
N VAL A 87 1.42 -10.65 1.05
CA VAL A 87 0.16 -10.23 1.67
C VAL A 87 -0.11 -10.99 2.97
N LEU A 88 0.07 -12.30 2.95
CA LEU A 88 -0.12 -13.16 4.11
C LEU A 88 0.85 -12.78 5.25
N ALA A 89 2.09 -12.40 4.94
CA ALA A 89 3.08 -12.03 5.94
C ALA A 89 2.67 -10.78 6.72
N GLY A 90 2.15 -9.76 6.04
CA GLY A 90 1.64 -8.54 6.69
C GLY A 90 0.42 -8.81 7.56
N ASN A 91 -0.53 -9.62 7.08
CA ASN A 91 -1.72 -9.96 7.88
C ASN A 91 -1.37 -10.75 9.13
N VAL A 92 -0.52 -11.78 9.01
CA VAL A 92 -0.05 -12.57 10.16
C VAL A 92 0.72 -11.69 11.16
N ALA A 93 1.48 -10.69 10.68
CA ALA A 93 2.18 -9.75 11.53
C ALA A 93 1.23 -8.86 12.33
N ILE A 94 0.20 -8.30 11.66
CA ILE A 94 -0.83 -7.49 12.33
C ILE A 94 -1.53 -8.30 13.42
N GLU A 95 -1.96 -9.53 13.10
CA GLU A 95 -2.62 -10.42 14.07
C GLU A 95 -1.73 -10.74 15.27
N ASP A 96 -0.45 -11.08 15.03
CA ASP A 96 0.46 -11.47 16.12
C ASP A 96 0.76 -10.29 17.06
N MET A 97 0.66 -9.07 16.58
CA MET A 97 0.78 -7.84 17.36
C MET A 97 -0.56 -7.32 17.91
N GLY A 98 -1.64 -8.10 17.79
CA GLY A 98 -2.96 -7.79 18.33
C GLY A 98 -3.81 -6.84 17.50
N GLY A 99 -3.41 -6.55 16.26
CA GLY A 99 -4.13 -5.66 15.36
C GLY A 99 -5.31 -6.34 14.64
N PRO A 100 -6.34 -5.59 14.30
CA PRO A 100 -7.50 -6.10 13.57
C PRO A 100 -7.20 -6.24 12.08
N ASN A 101 -7.72 -7.32 11.46
CA ASN A 101 -7.76 -7.46 10.02
C ASN A 101 -8.97 -8.29 9.57
N HIS A 102 -9.29 -8.23 8.27
CA HIS A 102 -10.35 -9.02 7.67
C HIS A 102 -9.85 -10.29 6.96
N GLY A 103 -8.61 -10.71 7.28
CA GLY A 103 -8.01 -11.91 6.74
C GLY A 103 -7.38 -11.74 5.37
N THR A 104 -7.07 -12.86 4.72
CA THR A 104 -6.34 -12.90 3.45
C THR A 104 -7.02 -13.83 2.47
N ALA A 105 -7.43 -13.32 1.32
CA ALA A 105 -7.74 -14.14 0.17
C ALA A 105 -6.46 -14.41 -0.64
N LEU A 106 -6.31 -15.63 -1.11
CA LEU A 106 -5.21 -16.12 -1.92
C LEU A 106 -5.68 -16.37 -3.36
N GLY A 107 -4.75 -16.36 -4.30
CA GLY A 107 -5.03 -16.58 -5.72
C GLY A 107 -4.25 -15.66 -6.65
N ARG A 108 -3.26 -14.94 -6.12
CA ARG A 108 -2.37 -14.09 -6.92
C ARG A 108 -1.32 -14.94 -7.60
N GLU A 109 -1.04 -14.61 -8.85
CA GLU A 109 -0.02 -15.28 -9.65
C GLU A 109 1.29 -14.48 -9.64
N ASP A 110 2.42 -15.19 -9.58
CA ASP A 110 3.73 -14.55 -9.68
C ASP A 110 4.08 -14.24 -11.13
N ILE A 111 4.62 -13.04 -11.38
CA ILE A 111 5.41 -12.79 -12.59
C ILE A 111 6.82 -13.39 -12.45
N TRP A 112 7.44 -13.71 -13.60
CA TRP A 112 8.75 -14.37 -13.67
C TRP A 112 9.85 -13.49 -14.27
N HIS A 113 9.51 -12.26 -14.57
CA HIS A 113 10.42 -11.24 -15.10
C HIS A 113 9.87 -9.85 -14.76
N PRO A 114 10.66 -8.79 -14.85
CA PRO A 114 10.18 -7.42 -14.72
C PRO A 114 8.98 -7.15 -15.65
N GLU A 115 8.01 -6.40 -15.16
CA GLU A 115 6.82 -6.03 -15.94
C GLU A 115 7.21 -5.04 -17.04
N LYS A 116 7.15 -5.50 -18.30
CA LYS A 116 7.56 -4.70 -19.47
C LYS A 116 6.51 -3.69 -19.92
N GLU A 117 5.25 -3.95 -19.59
CA GLU A 117 4.11 -3.16 -20.06
C GLU A 117 3.71 -2.04 -19.10
N ILE A 118 4.31 -2.00 -17.89
CA ILE A 118 4.06 -0.94 -16.94
C ILE A 118 5.09 0.16 -17.13
N TYR A 119 4.60 1.35 -17.53
CA TYR A 119 5.40 2.55 -17.47
C TYR A 119 5.29 3.15 -16.06
N TRP A 120 6.43 3.17 -15.37
CA TRP A 120 6.50 3.71 -14.02
C TRP A 120 6.86 5.20 -13.98
N GLY A 121 7.09 5.83 -15.13
CA GLY A 121 7.66 7.16 -15.25
C GLY A 121 9.18 7.13 -15.39
N SER A 122 9.80 8.27 -15.64
CA SER A 122 11.26 8.40 -15.56
C SER A 122 11.70 8.52 -14.10
N GLU A 123 12.86 7.96 -13.79
CA GLU A 123 13.39 7.95 -12.43
C GLU A 123 13.62 9.37 -11.90
N ASP A 124 14.04 10.28 -12.76
CA ASP A 124 14.28 11.69 -12.44
C ASP A 124 13.02 12.42 -11.98
N GLU A 125 11.85 12.01 -12.49
CA GLU A 125 10.56 12.61 -12.16
C GLU A 125 10.01 12.06 -10.83
N TRP A 126 10.11 10.76 -10.62
CA TRP A 126 9.44 10.11 -9.50
C TRP A 126 10.33 9.93 -8.26
N LEU A 127 11.66 10.02 -8.38
CA LEU A 127 12.57 10.14 -7.23
C LEU A 127 12.48 11.52 -6.55
N GLY A 128 11.96 12.52 -7.24
CA GLY A 128 11.76 13.86 -6.73
C GLY A 128 10.28 14.25 -6.59
N ASP A 129 10.04 15.46 -6.17
CA ASP A 129 8.70 16.04 -6.08
C ASP A 129 8.19 16.61 -7.43
N ASN A 130 8.92 16.36 -8.52
CA ASN A 130 8.61 16.87 -9.87
C ASN A 130 7.36 16.27 -10.49
N ARG A 131 6.79 15.24 -9.87
CA ARG A 131 5.53 14.58 -10.29
C ARG A 131 4.28 15.43 -10.11
N TYR A 132 4.36 16.53 -9.38
CA TYR A 132 3.25 17.45 -9.18
C TYR A 132 3.37 18.65 -10.11
N GLY A 133 2.24 19.10 -10.66
CA GLY A 133 2.14 20.35 -11.38
C GLY A 133 2.42 21.58 -10.51
N GLU A 134 2.49 22.76 -11.13
CA GLU A 134 2.78 24.01 -10.43
C GLU A 134 1.84 24.29 -9.24
N THR A 135 0.59 23.89 -9.37
CA THR A 135 -0.43 24.08 -8.31
C THR A 135 -0.43 22.98 -7.26
N ARG A 136 0.27 21.87 -7.49
CA ARG A 136 0.28 20.65 -6.66
C ARG A 136 -1.11 20.09 -6.35
N GLN A 137 -2.10 20.37 -7.18
CA GLN A 137 -3.46 19.86 -7.00
C GLN A 137 -3.65 18.48 -7.61
N ASP A 138 -2.95 18.24 -8.72
CA ASP A 138 -3.01 16.98 -9.46
C ASP A 138 -1.59 16.55 -9.83
N LEU A 139 -1.40 15.25 -10.03
CA LEU A 139 -0.16 14.73 -10.61
C LEU A 139 -0.08 15.12 -12.08
N ASP A 140 1.06 15.58 -12.55
CA ASP A 140 1.30 15.88 -13.98
C ASP A 140 1.10 14.63 -14.84
N ASN A 141 1.52 13.47 -14.32
CA ASN A 141 1.24 12.18 -14.90
C ASN A 141 0.46 11.32 -13.89
N PRO A 142 -0.87 11.16 -14.04
CA PRO A 142 -1.69 10.38 -13.11
C PRO A 142 -1.30 8.91 -13.00
N LEU A 143 -0.57 8.39 -13.99
CA LEU A 143 -0.06 7.01 -14.01
C LEU A 143 1.36 6.90 -13.43
N ALA A 144 2.03 8.00 -13.12
CA ALA A 144 3.35 7.96 -12.53
C ALA A 144 3.34 7.20 -11.21
N ALA A 145 4.32 6.34 -11.02
CA ALA A 145 4.57 5.72 -9.73
C ALA A 145 4.94 6.80 -8.72
N VAL A 146 4.60 6.55 -7.48
CA VAL A 146 4.97 7.43 -6.38
C VAL A 146 5.89 6.69 -5.45
N GLN A 147 7.00 7.29 -5.17
CA GLN A 147 7.90 6.82 -4.13
C GLN A 147 8.42 8.06 -3.38
N MET A 148 9.10 7.95 -2.39
CA MET A 148 9.75 8.94 -1.54
C MET A 148 9.48 8.63 -0.06
N GLY A 149 10.27 7.75 0.48
CA GLY A 149 10.24 7.42 1.91
C GLY A 149 8.97 6.76 2.43
N LEU A 150 7.82 7.14 1.94
CA LEU A 150 6.51 6.55 2.27
C LEU A 150 5.77 6.05 1.04
N ILE A 151 6.46 5.73 -0.03
CA ILE A 151 5.93 5.26 -1.32
C ILE A 151 4.91 6.22 -1.99
N TYR A 152 4.50 7.29 -1.31
CA TYR A 152 3.44 8.20 -1.75
C TYR A 152 3.81 9.67 -1.71
N VAL A 153 4.38 10.13 -0.60
CA VAL A 153 4.70 11.53 -0.35
C VAL A 153 6.07 11.66 0.27
N ASN A 154 6.68 12.81 0.08
CA ASN A 154 7.88 13.14 0.82
C ASN A 154 7.53 13.29 2.32
N PRO A 155 8.06 12.44 3.21
CA PRO A 155 7.72 12.48 4.63
C PRO A 155 8.16 13.76 5.32
N GLN A 156 9.09 14.48 4.71
CA GLN A 156 9.55 15.79 5.17
C GLN A 156 8.60 16.93 4.80
N GLY A 157 7.58 16.66 3.98
CA GLY A 157 6.71 17.62 3.33
C GLY A 157 7.13 17.91 1.89
N PRO A 158 6.31 18.61 1.11
CA PRO A 158 6.56 18.92 -0.30
C PRO A 158 7.90 19.59 -0.52
N ASN A 159 8.74 19.04 -1.40
CA ASN A 159 10.11 19.53 -1.67
C ASN A 159 10.98 19.64 -0.40
N ALA A 160 10.81 18.72 0.55
CA ALA A 160 11.42 18.76 1.88
C ALA A 160 11.13 20.05 2.68
N ASN A 161 10.03 20.73 2.37
CA ASN A 161 9.50 21.83 3.16
C ASN A 161 8.57 21.28 4.24
N PRO A 162 8.87 21.43 5.53
CA PRO A 162 8.09 20.82 6.61
C PRO A 162 6.78 21.59 6.89
N ASP A 163 5.91 21.69 5.89
CA ASP A 163 4.58 22.28 5.97
C ASP A 163 3.50 21.18 5.98
N PRO A 164 2.86 20.92 7.13
CA PRO A 164 1.83 19.89 7.24
C PRO A 164 0.57 20.17 6.40
N ALA A 165 0.22 21.41 6.16
CA ALA A 165 -0.97 21.75 5.38
C ALA A 165 -0.75 21.43 3.88
N LEU A 166 0.43 21.73 3.36
CA LEU A 166 0.82 21.34 2.01
C LEU A 166 0.97 19.82 1.89
N SER A 167 1.58 19.18 2.89
CA SER A 167 1.70 17.71 2.93
C SER A 167 0.34 17.01 2.89
N ALA A 168 -0.70 17.57 3.53
CA ALA A 168 -2.06 17.02 3.48
C ALA A 168 -2.63 16.93 2.05
N GLN A 169 -2.26 17.87 1.19
CA GLN A 169 -2.70 17.87 -0.22
C GLN A 169 -2.04 16.72 -0.98
N ASP A 170 -0.73 16.55 -0.84
CA ASP A 170 0.02 15.47 -1.46
C ASP A 170 -0.46 14.08 -0.96
N VAL A 171 -0.69 13.95 0.34
CA VAL A 171 -1.24 12.71 0.94
C VAL A 171 -2.60 12.39 0.32
N ARG A 172 -3.52 13.36 0.27
CA ARG A 172 -4.87 13.15 -0.27
C ARG A 172 -4.85 12.74 -1.74
N GLU A 173 -4.06 13.43 -2.57
CA GLU A 173 -3.97 13.11 -3.99
C GLU A 173 -3.37 11.72 -4.21
N THR A 174 -2.32 11.39 -3.50
CA THR A 174 -1.65 10.10 -3.61
C THR A 174 -2.55 8.94 -3.18
N PHE A 175 -3.23 9.05 -2.04
CA PHE A 175 -4.14 8.00 -1.56
C PHE A 175 -5.39 7.87 -2.44
N LYS A 176 -5.92 8.98 -2.98
CA LYS A 176 -7.01 8.96 -3.96
C LYS A 176 -6.62 8.16 -5.21
N ARG A 177 -5.40 8.33 -5.71
CA ARG A 177 -4.87 7.55 -6.82
C ARG A 177 -4.84 6.05 -6.53
N MET A 178 -4.65 5.69 -5.27
CA MET A 178 -4.72 4.30 -4.80
C MET A 178 -6.15 3.83 -4.47
N ALA A 179 -7.17 4.58 -4.82
CA ALA A 179 -8.58 4.33 -4.51
C ALA A 179 -8.98 4.50 -3.03
N MET A 180 -8.21 5.23 -2.23
CA MET A 180 -8.53 5.49 -0.81
C MET A 180 -9.21 6.83 -0.64
N ASN A 181 -10.25 6.87 0.19
CA ASN A 181 -10.86 8.12 0.66
C ASN A 181 -10.16 8.64 1.92
N ASP A 182 -10.57 9.80 2.43
CA ASP A 182 -9.93 10.44 3.58
C ASP A 182 -10.00 9.58 4.87
N GLU A 183 -11.10 8.86 5.11
CA GLU A 183 -11.22 7.98 6.28
C GLU A 183 -10.28 6.78 6.16
N GLU A 184 -10.22 6.15 4.98
CA GLU A 184 -9.29 5.05 4.69
C GLU A 184 -7.83 5.52 4.78
N THR A 185 -7.54 6.74 4.31
CA THR A 185 -6.21 7.35 4.39
C THR A 185 -5.75 7.53 5.84
N VAL A 186 -6.58 8.14 6.68
CA VAL A 186 -6.27 8.34 8.10
C VAL A 186 -6.17 7.00 8.83
N ALA A 187 -7.07 6.06 8.53
CA ALA A 187 -7.06 4.73 9.16
C ALA A 187 -5.77 3.97 8.84
N LEU A 188 -5.34 3.98 7.57
CA LEU A 188 -4.11 3.31 7.13
C LEU A 188 -2.85 3.99 7.69
N THR A 189 -2.82 5.32 7.74
CA THR A 189 -1.69 6.06 8.30
C THR A 189 -1.58 5.81 9.81
N ALA A 190 -2.65 6.05 10.56
CA ALA A 190 -2.63 5.89 12.02
C ALA A 190 -2.44 4.42 12.44
N GLY A 191 -3.08 3.48 11.74
CA GLY A 191 -2.93 2.06 12.01
C GLY A 191 -1.56 1.50 11.62
N GLY A 192 -1.01 1.96 10.50
CA GLY A 192 0.32 1.57 10.03
C GLY A 192 1.43 2.09 10.93
N HIS A 193 1.39 3.38 11.28
CA HIS A 193 2.39 4.01 12.14
C HIS A 193 2.22 3.69 13.63
N THR A 194 1.21 2.91 14.02
CA THR A 194 1.17 2.24 15.32
C THR A 194 2.36 1.28 15.48
N PHE A 195 2.88 0.75 14.37
CA PHE A 195 3.92 -0.28 14.36
C PHE A 195 5.28 0.26 13.89
N GLY A 196 6.34 -0.21 14.56
CA GLY A 196 7.71 -0.05 14.12
C GLY A 196 8.32 1.32 14.34
N LYS A 197 9.39 1.55 13.61
CA LYS A 197 10.15 2.80 13.59
C LYS A 197 10.71 3.07 12.20
N ALA A 198 11.03 4.33 11.93
CA ALA A 198 11.87 4.71 10.79
C ALA A 198 13.36 4.51 11.13
N HIS A 199 14.17 4.18 10.12
CA HIS A 199 15.60 3.97 10.23
C HIS A 199 16.35 5.02 9.40
N GLY A 200 16.96 5.96 10.06
CA GLY A 200 17.76 7.04 9.48
C GLY A 200 18.95 7.37 10.39
N ALA A 201 19.72 6.34 10.79
CA ALA A 201 20.80 6.46 11.76
C ALA A 201 21.93 7.41 11.33
N ALA A 202 22.06 7.67 10.04
CA ALA A 202 23.03 8.60 9.45
C ALA A 202 22.60 9.00 8.03
N ASP A 203 23.34 9.90 7.42
CA ASP A 203 23.10 10.41 6.08
C ASP A 203 23.16 9.28 5.04
N GLN A 204 22.02 9.05 4.35
CA GLN A 204 21.90 7.99 3.37
C GLN A 204 22.80 8.21 2.14
N ASP A 205 23.03 9.47 1.72
CA ASP A 205 23.82 9.77 0.54
C ASP A 205 25.30 9.45 0.76
N VAL A 206 25.73 9.39 2.03
CA VAL A 206 27.09 9.03 2.43
C VAL A 206 27.28 7.53 2.65
N TYR A 207 26.31 6.87 3.23
CA TYR A 207 26.51 5.51 3.78
C TYR A 207 25.73 4.43 3.08
N VAL A 208 24.63 4.72 2.39
CA VAL A 208 23.88 3.71 1.63
C VAL A 208 24.55 3.51 0.27
N GLY A 209 24.81 2.25 -0.08
CA GLY A 209 25.42 1.90 -1.37
C GLY A 209 24.44 2.09 -2.52
N SER A 210 24.95 1.83 -3.74
CA SER A 210 24.13 1.86 -4.95
C SER A 210 22.88 0.98 -4.78
N GLU A 211 21.81 1.39 -5.42
CA GLU A 211 20.59 0.56 -5.51
C GLU A 211 20.91 -0.79 -6.18
N PRO A 212 20.13 -1.87 -5.91
CA PRO A 212 20.50 -3.22 -6.36
C PRO A 212 20.73 -3.38 -7.87
N GLU A 213 19.98 -2.69 -8.72
CA GLU A 213 20.14 -2.75 -10.18
C GLU A 213 21.36 -1.97 -10.67
N GLY A 214 21.70 -0.85 -10.04
CA GLY A 214 22.86 -0.03 -10.35
C GLY A 214 24.15 -0.48 -9.67
N ALA A 215 24.10 -1.50 -8.81
CA ALA A 215 25.27 -2.03 -8.14
C ALA A 215 26.22 -2.75 -9.14
N GLY A 216 27.52 -2.74 -8.84
CA GLY A 216 28.51 -3.55 -9.57
C GLY A 216 28.17 -5.04 -9.56
N ILE A 217 28.63 -5.78 -10.57
CA ILE A 217 28.28 -7.18 -10.77
C ILE A 217 28.59 -8.06 -9.55
N GLU A 218 29.63 -7.72 -8.80
CA GLU A 218 30.02 -8.41 -7.57
C GLU A 218 29.07 -8.18 -6.40
N SER A 219 28.18 -7.18 -6.50
CA SER A 219 27.21 -6.80 -5.48
C SER A 219 25.76 -7.01 -5.88
N GLN A 220 25.46 -7.15 -7.16
CA GLN A 220 24.11 -7.47 -7.63
C GLN A 220 23.60 -8.75 -6.97
N GLY A 221 22.34 -8.76 -6.57
CA GLY A 221 21.74 -9.89 -5.85
C GLY A 221 22.00 -9.95 -4.35
N PHE A 222 22.91 -9.13 -3.82
CA PHE A 222 23.09 -8.99 -2.37
C PHE A 222 22.19 -7.92 -1.75
N GLY A 223 21.40 -7.21 -2.57
CA GLY A 223 20.46 -6.20 -2.14
C GLY A 223 21.09 -4.92 -1.60
N TRP A 224 20.32 -4.20 -0.83
CA TRP A 224 20.74 -2.93 -0.25
C TRP A 224 21.85 -3.11 0.79
N LYS A 225 22.85 -2.24 0.75
CA LYS A 225 23.99 -2.20 1.66
C LYS A 225 24.07 -0.87 2.39
N ASN A 226 24.57 -0.92 3.61
CA ASN A 226 24.82 0.23 4.47
C ASN A 226 26.20 0.06 5.13
N SER A 227 27.05 1.08 5.00
CA SER A 227 28.39 1.10 5.55
C SER A 227 28.51 1.86 6.89
N PHE A 228 27.40 2.37 7.43
CA PHE A 228 27.40 3.07 8.69
C PHE A 228 27.57 2.11 9.86
N LYS A 229 28.72 2.08 10.48
CA LYS A 229 29.08 1.22 11.61
C LYS A 229 28.75 -0.27 11.31
N SER A 230 27.80 -0.87 12.07
CA SER A 230 27.37 -2.26 11.80
C SER A 230 26.43 -2.38 10.60
N GLY A 231 25.78 -1.31 10.18
CA GLY A 231 24.71 -1.33 9.17
C GLY A 231 23.41 -1.97 9.64
N LEU A 232 23.30 -2.36 10.90
CA LEU A 232 22.21 -3.19 11.45
C LEU A 232 21.62 -2.55 12.71
N GLY A 233 20.37 -2.88 13.00
CA GLY A 233 19.67 -2.43 14.23
C GLY A 233 19.65 -0.90 14.33
N ILE A 234 20.23 -0.36 15.42
CA ILE A 234 20.35 1.10 15.65
C ILE A 234 21.21 1.83 14.59
N HIS A 235 21.94 1.11 13.76
CA HIS A 235 22.77 1.67 12.69
C HIS A 235 22.18 1.43 11.30
N ALA A 236 20.94 0.91 11.22
CA ALA A 236 20.26 0.71 9.95
C ALA A 236 19.83 2.04 9.32
N ILE A 237 19.84 2.09 7.99
CA ILE A 237 19.38 3.25 7.20
C ILE A 237 18.43 2.74 6.14
N THR A 238 17.22 3.28 6.10
CA THR A 238 16.22 3.09 5.04
C THR A 238 15.69 4.40 4.47
N SER A 239 15.82 5.48 5.25
CA SER A 239 15.48 6.85 4.85
C SER A 239 16.28 7.84 5.69
N GLY A 240 16.07 9.13 5.50
CA GLY A 240 16.66 10.15 6.37
C GLY A 240 15.90 10.40 7.68
N ILE A 241 14.77 9.72 7.89
CA ILE A 241 13.93 9.83 9.09
C ILE A 241 14.35 8.76 10.12
N GLU A 242 14.45 9.13 11.38
CA GLU A 242 14.85 8.23 12.48
C GLU A 242 13.89 8.30 13.64
N GLY A 243 13.43 7.16 14.13
CA GLY A 243 12.71 7.02 15.38
C GLY A 243 11.36 6.30 15.28
N PRO A 244 10.81 5.90 16.43
CA PRO A 244 9.49 5.27 16.55
C PRO A 244 8.37 6.31 16.62
N TRP A 245 7.15 5.90 16.26
CA TRP A 245 5.95 6.73 16.39
C TRP A 245 5.23 6.55 17.74
N THR A 246 5.40 5.38 18.38
CA THR A 246 4.62 4.98 19.56
C THR A 246 5.52 4.42 20.65
N THR A 247 5.00 4.35 21.86
CA THR A 247 5.73 3.76 23.00
C THR A 247 5.81 2.23 22.97
N ASN A 248 4.94 1.59 22.16
CA ASN A 248 4.87 0.14 21.99
C ASN A 248 4.90 -0.26 20.50
N PRO A 249 6.05 -0.16 19.81
CA PRO A 249 6.11 -0.32 18.35
C PRO A 249 5.76 -1.71 17.80
N ILE A 250 5.55 -2.70 18.65
CA ILE A 250 5.19 -4.07 18.30
C ILE A 250 3.82 -4.49 18.83
N LYS A 251 2.95 -3.51 19.11
CA LYS A 251 1.61 -3.76 19.62
C LYS A 251 0.59 -2.82 18.99
N TRP A 252 -0.58 -3.36 18.63
CA TRP A 252 -1.73 -2.55 18.25
C TRP A 252 -2.32 -1.84 19.45
N ASP A 253 -2.37 -0.51 19.42
CA ASP A 253 -3.05 0.32 20.42
C ASP A 253 -3.40 1.70 19.84
N MET A 254 -3.83 2.62 20.69
CA MET A 254 -4.21 3.99 20.32
C MET A 254 -3.05 4.98 20.44
N ASP A 255 -1.84 4.52 20.68
CA ASP A 255 -0.74 5.36 21.11
C ASP A 255 -0.28 6.37 20.05
N TYR A 256 -0.34 6.00 18.77
CA TYR A 256 -0.08 6.93 17.68
C TYR A 256 -0.99 8.18 17.76
N LEU A 257 -2.30 7.96 17.82
CA LEU A 257 -3.26 9.07 17.91
C LEU A 257 -3.16 9.81 19.23
N ARG A 258 -2.93 9.10 20.33
CA ARG A 258 -2.73 9.69 21.65
C ARG A 258 -1.55 10.65 21.66
N LEU A 259 -0.38 10.22 21.21
CA LEU A 259 0.82 11.05 21.19
C LEU A 259 0.70 12.23 20.24
N LEU A 260 0.18 12.00 19.02
CA LEU A 260 -0.01 13.04 18.02
C LEU A 260 -0.84 14.20 18.57
N PHE A 261 -1.88 13.93 19.35
CA PHE A 261 -2.80 14.94 19.88
C PHE A 261 -2.45 15.43 21.30
N LYS A 262 -1.67 14.67 22.07
CA LYS A 262 -1.24 15.04 23.42
C LYS A 262 -0.24 16.18 23.42
N TYR A 263 0.71 16.16 22.51
CA TYR A 263 1.84 17.08 22.51
C TYR A 263 1.71 18.19 21.47
N ASP A 264 2.38 19.31 21.77
CA ASP A 264 2.86 20.24 20.75
C ASP A 264 4.17 19.69 20.20
N TRP A 265 4.46 19.99 18.95
CA TRP A 265 5.56 19.37 18.20
C TRP A 265 6.51 20.42 17.64
N GLU A 266 7.79 20.13 17.72
CA GLU A 266 8.87 20.95 17.15
C GLU A 266 9.53 20.22 15.98
N CYS A 267 9.73 20.93 14.87
CA CYS A 267 10.38 20.42 13.69
C CYS A 267 11.89 20.60 13.78
N MET A 268 12.62 19.50 13.60
CA MET A 268 14.08 19.52 13.59
C MET A 268 14.64 18.46 12.65
N LYS A 269 15.93 18.55 12.32
CA LYS A 269 16.60 17.50 11.55
C LYS A 269 16.99 16.32 12.44
N GLY A 270 16.64 15.12 11.98
CA GLY A 270 17.09 13.87 12.59
C GLY A 270 18.54 13.54 12.24
N PRO A 271 19.08 12.41 12.77
CA PRO A 271 20.46 11.97 12.51
C PRO A 271 20.74 11.71 11.04
N GLY A 272 19.72 11.29 10.26
CA GLY A 272 19.80 11.09 8.82
C GLY A 272 19.67 12.36 7.99
N GLY A 273 19.58 13.53 8.63
CA GLY A 273 19.53 14.84 7.97
C GLY A 273 18.14 15.27 7.48
N ALA A 274 17.12 14.41 7.55
CA ALA A 274 15.76 14.74 7.16
C ALA A 274 15.01 15.51 8.25
N TRP A 275 14.04 16.31 7.83
CA TRP A 275 13.13 17.00 8.74
C TRP A 275 12.14 16.02 9.36
N GLN A 276 12.00 16.07 10.68
CA GLN A 276 11.05 15.29 11.47
C GLN A 276 10.60 16.08 12.69
N TRP A 277 9.52 15.63 13.33
CA TRP A 277 8.90 16.35 14.43
C TRP A 277 9.05 15.57 15.73
N HIS A 278 9.41 16.27 16.80
CA HIS A 278 9.53 15.71 18.16
C HIS A 278 8.60 16.41 19.13
N PRO A 279 8.08 15.71 20.15
CA PRO A 279 7.19 16.30 21.14
C PRO A 279 7.94 17.27 22.04
N ILE A 280 7.33 18.44 22.27
CA ILE A 280 7.84 19.45 23.23
C ILE A 280 7.49 18.97 24.65
N ASN A 281 8.47 18.99 25.54
CA ASN A 281 8.31 18.55 26.94
C ASN A 281 7.74 17.12 27.08
N CYS A 282 8.27 16.18 26.34
CA CYS A 282 7.89 14.77 26.40
C CYS A 282 8.01 14.22 27.82
N GLU A 283 6.95 13.58 28.30
CA GLU A 283 6.97 12.89 29.57
C GLU A 283 7.86 11.62 29.49
N GLU A 284 8.54 11.27 30.55
CA GLU A 284 9.42 10.08 30.57
C GLU A 284 8.65 8.78 30.28
N SER A 285 7.38 8.71 30.67
CA SER A 285 6.46 7.59 30.39
C SER A 285 6.17 7.41 28.90
N ASP A 286 6.33 8.46 28.10
CA ASP A 286 6.07 8.46 26.66
C ASP A 286 7.36 8.35 25.83
N MET A 287 8.51 8.21 26.48
CA MET A 287 9.75 7.87 25.79
C MET A 287 9.79 6.39 25.45
N VAL A 288 10.33 6.07 24.29
CA VAL A 288 10.33 4.72 23.70
C VAL A 288 11.64 4.00 24.01
N PRO A 289 11.62 2.70 24.38
CA PRO A 289 12.83 1.90 24.51
C PRO A 289 13.64 1.87 23.20
N GLN A 290 14.96 1.83 23.30
CA GLN A 290 15.82 1.66 22.14
C GLN A 290 15.68 0.25 21.55
N VAL A 291 15.83 0.12 20.24
CA VAL A 291 15.58 -1.15 19.52
C VAL A 291 16.58 -2.26 19.85
N ASP A 292 17.75 -1.91 20.35
CA ASP A 292 18.82 -2.84 20.69
C ASP A 292 18.64 -3.53 22.06
N GLY A 293 17.55 -3.23 22.75
CA GLY A 293 17.26 -3.76 24.08
C GLY A 293 18.09 -3.13 25.20
N SER A 294 18.82 -2.04 24.92
CA SER A 294 19.46 -1.23 25.94
C SER A 294 18.43 -0.54 26.83
N ASN A 295 18.88 0.00 27.97
CA ASN A 295 18.03 0.79 28.85
C ASN A 295 17.83 2.24 28.35
N ASP A 296 18.45 2.58 27.23
CA ASP A 296 18.32 3.90 26.64
C ASP A 296 16.90 4.10 26.09
N LYS A 297 16.41 5.32 26.20
CA LYS A 297 15.11 5.72 25.67
C LYS A 297 15.29 6.81 24.65
N VAL A 298 14.43 6.80 23.65
CA VAL A 298 14.38 7.81 22.58
C VAL A 298 13.04 8.52 22.57
N LEU A 299 13.01 9.73 22.04
CA LEU A 299 11.75 10.44 21.84
C LEU A 299 10.93 9.77 20.72
N PRO A 300 9.62 9.70 20.86
CA PRO A 300 8.78 9.42 19.70
C PRO A 300 8.92 10.55 18.67
N MET A 301 8.65 10.24 17.41
CA MET A 301 8.69 11.22 16.34
C MET A 301 7.45 11.16 15.46
N MET A 302 7.21 12.24 14.72
CA MET A 302 6.22 12.30 13.65
C MET A 302 6.89 12.82 12.37
N THR A 303 6.43 12.36 11.23
CA THR A 303 6.76 12.95 9.94
C THR A 303 5.89 14.18 9.68
N THR A 304 6.23 14.98 8.68
CA THR A 304 5.36 16.09 8.25
C THR A 304 4.03 15.56 7.71
N ALA A 305 4.04 14.38 7.09
CA ALA A 305 2.82 13.69 6.67
C ALA A 305 1.95 13.27 7.87
N ASP A 306 2.53 12.83 8.99
CA ASP A 306 1.77 12.57 10.22
C ASP A 306 1.18 13.84 10.80
N MET A 307 1.95 14.92 10.82
CA MET A 307 1.45 16.21 11.30
C MET A 307 0.27 16.72 10.46
N SER A 308 0.17 16.35 9.20
CA SER A 308 -0.98 16.66 8.36
C SER A 308 -2.29 16.08 8.90
N MET A 309 -2.24 14.92 9.58
CA MET A 309 -3.41 14.30 10.23
C MET A 309 -3.96 15.17 11.38
N LYS A 310 -3.10 15.93 12.03
CA LYS A 310 -3.49 16.89 13.10
C LYS A 310 -3.95 18.24 12.53
N VAL A 311 -3.36 18.70 11.43
CA VAL A 311 -3.53 20.06 10.91
C VAL A 311 -4.67 20.18 9.90
N ASP A 312 -4.81 19.21 8.97
CA ASP A 312 -5.90 19.24 8.00
C ASP A 312 -7.27 19.08 8.68
N PRO A 313 -8.25 19.97 8.41
CA PRO A 313 -9.52 19.95 9.13
C PRO A 313 -10.32 18.65 8.98
N ILE A 314 -10.23 18.00 7.79
CA ILE A 314 -10.96 16.76 7.51
C ILE A 314 -10.28 15.60 8.24
N TYR A 315 -8.96 15.47 8.10
CA TYR A 315 -8.18 14.42 8.78
C TYR A 315 -8.27 14.57 10.31
N ASN A 316 -8.18 15.78 10.84
CA ASN A 316 -8.34 16.06 12.27
C ASN A 316 -9.69 15.58 12.83
N LYS A 317 -10.77 15.84 12.08
CA LYS A 317 -12.11 15.38 12.46
C LYS A 317 -12.19 13.85 12.48
N ILE A 318 -11.57 13.17 11.51
CA ILE A 318 -11.52 11.70 11.45
C ILE A 318 -10.68 11.16 12.61
N CYS A 319 -9.49 11.71 12.85
CA CYS A 319 -8.66 11.34 14.00
C CYS A 319 -9.40 11.44 15.33
N LYS A 320 -10.11 12.56 15.56
CA LYS A 320 -10.91 12.74 16.77
C LYS A 320 -12.04 11.73 16.92
N LYS A 321 -12.68 11.34 15.80
CA LYS A 321 -13.66 10.26 15.78
C LYS A 321 -13.01 8.94 16.19
N PHE A 322 -11.86 8.61 15.66
CA PHE A 322 -11.11 7.39 16.00
C PHE A 322 -10.65 7.38 17.48
N ILE A 323 -10.21 8.52 18.01
CA ILE A 323 -9.87 8.65 19.43
C ILE A 323 -11.09 8.41 20.32
N SER A 324 -12.25 8.89 19.92
CA SER A 324 -13.49 8.74 20.69
C SER A 324 -14.11 7.33 20.59
N ASP A 325 -13.75 6.57 19.53
CA ASP A 325 -14.27 5.24 19.27
C ASP A 325 -13.16 4.32 18.72
N PRO A 326 -12.35 3.71 19.61
CA PRO A 326 -11.26 2.83 19.22
C PRO A 326 -11.71 1.56 18.47
N GLU A 327 -12.91 1.05 18.73
CA GLU A 327 -13.46 -0.11 18.02
C GLU A 327 -13.77 0.25 16.58
N TYR A 328 -14.37 1.42 16.36
CA TYR A 328 -14.59 1.95 15.03
C TYR A 328 -13.28 2.17 14.26
N PHE A 329 -12.24 2.69 14.94
CA PHE A 329 -10.91 2.83 14.33
C PHE A 329 -10.35 1.47 13.88
N GLY A 330 -10.43 0.46 14.74
CA GLY A 330 -9.99 -0.90 14.40
C GLY A 330 -10.71 -1.46 13.17
N GLU A 331 -12.04 -1.32 13.12
CA GLU A 331 -12.81 -1.80 11.96
C GLU A 331 -12.53 -0.97 10.70
N ALA A 332 -12.33 0.35 10.80
CA ALA A 332 -11.95 1.21 9.68
C ALA A 332 -10.58 0.82 9.11
N PHE A 333 -9.60 0.58 9.98
CA PHE A 333 -8.28 0.10 9.58
C PHE A 333 -8.37 -1.27 8.91
N ALA A 334 -9.06 -2.24 9.52
CA ALA A 334 -9.20 -3.59 8.97
C ALA A 334 -9.83 -3.58 7.57
N LYS A 335 -10.85 -2.76 7.35
CA LYS A 335 -11.49 -2.57 6.03
C LYS A 335 -10.55 -1.94 5.01
N ALA A 336 -9.89 -0.85 5.39
CA ALA A 336 -8.97 -0.14 4.50
C ALA A 336 -7.76 -1.00 4.14
N TRP A 337 -7.21 -1.74 5.10
CA TRP A 337 -6.12 -2.69 4.89
C TRP A 337 -6.54 -3.85 3.97
N PHE A 338 -7.72 -4.43 4.21
CA PHE A 338 -8.24 -5.47 3.32
C PHE A 338 -8.44 -4.95 1.89
N LYS A 339 -9.01 -3.76 1.72
CA LYS A 339 -9.14 -3.11 0.41
C LYS A 339 -7.77 -2.88 -0.24
N LEU A 340 -6.80 -2.34 0.48
CA LEU A 340 -5.44 -2.11 0.01
C LEU A 340 -4.85 -3.37 -0.63
N LEU A 341 -5.03 -4.51 0.01
CA LEU A 341 -4.43 -5.78 -0.39
C LEU A 341 -5.20 -6.55 -1.46
N HIS A 342 -6.49 -6.28 -1.68
CA HIS A 342 -7.35 -7.12 -2.53
C HIS A 342 -8.03 -6.38 -3.69
N ARG A 343 -7.94 -5.03 -3.75
CA ARG A 343 -8.64 -4.24 -4.79
C ARG A 343 -8.19 -4.55 -6.21
N ASP A 344 -6.98 -5.07 -6.40
CA ASP A 344 -6.37 -5.45 -7.67
C ASP A 344 -6.63 -6.90 -8.09
N MET A 345 -7.29 -7.69 -7.24
CA MET A 345 -7.69 -9.06 -7.57
C MET A 345 -9.00 -9.16 -8.36
N GLY A 346 -9.77 -8.08 -8.43
CA GLY A 346 -11.10 -8.09 -9.02
C GLY A 346 -12.17 -8.75 -8.14
N PRO A 347 -13.18 -9.40 -8.73
CA PRO A 347 -14.28 -10.00 -7.99
C PRO A 347 -13.85 -11.21 -7.16
N LYS A 348 -14.61 -11.52 -6.10
CA LYS A 348 -14.37 -12.67 -5.22
C LYS A 348 -14.27 -14.03 -5.93
N SER A 349 -14.82 -14.16 -7.13
CA SER A 349 -14.68 -15.38 -7.94
C SER A 349 -13.23 -15.70 -8.29
N ASN A 350 -12.32 -14.73 -8.19
CA ASN A 350 -10.89 -14.91 -8.40
C ASN A 350 -10.14 -15.39 -7.15
N TYR A 351 -10.80 -15.42 -6.00
CA TYR A 351 -10.22 -15.93 -4.76
C TYR A 351 -10.21 -17.45 -4.79
N VAL A 352 -9.04 -18.05 -4.74
CA VAL A 352 -8.87 -19.51 -4.85
C VAL A 352 -8.94 -20.18 -3.47
N ALA A 353 -8.40 -19.51 -2.47
CA ALA A 353 -8.31 -20.00 -1.10
C ALA A 353 -8.17 -18.83 -0.12
N GLY A 354 -8.02 -19.13 1.15
CA GLY A 354 -7.73 -18.15 2.19
C GLY A 354 -8.73 -18.18 3.33
N ASP A 355 -8.41 -17.45 4.38
CA ASP A 355 -9.28 -17.18 5.52
C ASP A 355 -9.53 -15.68 5.58
N TYR A 356 -10.74 -15.27 5.29
CA TYR A 356 -11.12 -13.86 5.20
C TYR A 356 -12.59 -13.63 5.55
N LYS A 357 -12.90 -12.43 6.00
CA LYS A 357 -14.28 -12.02 6.31
C LYS A 357 -15.11 -12.00 5.03
N ASP A 358 -16.12 -12.85 4.95
CA ASP A 358 -16.99 -12.95 3.78
C ASP A 358 -18.03 -11.81 3.74
N VAL A 359 -17.54 -10.63 3.35
CA VAL A 359 -18.34 -9.42 3.15
C VAL A 359 -18.17 -8.96 1.70
N ASP A 360 -19.25 -8.50 1.09
CA ASP A 360 -19.24 -7.92 -0.24
C ASP A 360 -18.97 -6.42 -0.16
N TYR A 361 -17.80 -6.01 -0.62
CA TYR A 361 -17.47 -4.60 -0.76
C TYR A 361 -17.76 -4.12 -2.19
N ILE A 362 -18.20 -2.87 -2.31
CA ILE A 362 -18.56 -2.29 -3.62
C ILE A 362 -17.40 -2.33 -4.63
N TRP A 363 -16.17 -2.16 -4.17
CA TRP A 363 -14.97 -2.19 -5.02
C TRP A 363 -14.60 -3.60 -5.52
N GLN A 364 -15.18 -4.67 -4.95
CA GLN A 364 -15.04 -6.05 -5.44
C GLN A 364 -16.00 -6.34 -6.60
N ASP A 365 -16.80 -5.37 -7.01
CA ASP A 365 -17.80 -5.52 -8.06
C ASP A 365 -18.75 -6.73 -7.82
N PRO A 366 -19.41 -6.80 -6.66
CA PRO A 366 -20.19 -7.96 -6.29
C PRO A 366 -21.33 -8.19 -7.27
N ILE A 367 -21.44 -9.43 -7.75
CA ILE A 367 -22.50 -9.85 -8.67
C ILE A 367 -23.47 -10.72 -7.90
N LYS A 368 -24.73 -10.31 -7.89
CA LYS A 368 -25.77 -11.17 -7.35
C LYS A 368 -25.82 -12.47 -8.15
N LYS A 369 -25.74 -13.59 -7.48
CA LYS A 369 -25.90 -14.90 -8.09
C LYS A 369 -27.24 -14.95 -8.81
N GLY A 370 -27.21 -15.15 -10.11
CA GLY A 370 -28.38 -15.30 -10.95
C GLY A 370 -28.98 -16.73 -10.85
N LYS A 371 -30.18 -16.90 -11.39
CA LYS A 371 -30.75 -18.21 -11.61
C LYS A 371 -30.03 -18.88 -12.79
N THR A 372 -29.65 -20.14 -12.64
CA THR A 372 -29.24 -20.96 -13.78
C THR A 372 -30.46 -21.20 -14.65
N LEU A 373 -30.35 -20.86 -15.94
CA LEU A 373 -31.44 -21.11 -16.88
C LEU A 373 -31.51 -22.58 -17.19
N THR A 374 -32.74 -23.09 -17.35
CA THR A 374 -33.00 -24.37 -18.01
C THR A 374 -32.86 -24.22 -19.52
N ASP A 375 -32.73 -25.35 -20.24
CA ASP A 375 -32.65 -25.35 -21.70
C ASP A 375 -33.87 -24.67 -22.35
N ASP A 376 -35.08 -24.89 -21.81
CA ASP A 376 -36.30 -24.24 -22.27
C ASP A 376 -36.29 -22.72 -22.03
N GLU A 377 -35.78 -22.28 -20.89
CA GLU A 377 -35.67 -20.86 -20.57
C GLU A 377 -34.63 -20.19 -21.48
N GLU A 378 -33.49 -20.84 -21.77
CA GLU A 378 -32.49 -20.36 -22.70
C GLU A 378 -33.08 -20.26 -24.08
N LEU A 379 -33.79 -21.26 -24.55
CA LEU A 379 -34.47 -21.26 -25.84
C LEU A 379 -35.47 -20.09 -25.96
N LEU A 380 -36.25 -19.87 -24.89
CA LEU A 380 -37.19 -18.74 -24.80
C LEU A 380 -36.47 -17.39 -24.90
N VAL A 381 -35.33 -17.21 -24.22
CA VAL A 381 -34.52 -15.98 -24.29
C VAL A 381 -34.00 -15.77 -25.69
N ARG A 382 -33.43 -16.80 -26.33
CA ARG A 382 -32.98 -16.76 -27.73
C ARG A 382 -34.10 -16.36 -28.70
N LYS A 383 -35.27 -16.92 -28.52
CA LYS A 383 -36.47 -16.57 -29.32
C LYS A 383 -36.87 -15.11 -29.15
N LYS A 384 -36.85 -14.58 -27.91
CA LYS A 384 -37.15 -13.18 -27.61
C LYS A 384 -36.14 -12.23 -28.25
N ILE A 385 -34.86 -12.57 -28.23
CA ILE A 385 -33.80 -11.79 -28.91
C ILE A 385 -34.06 -11.74 -30.40
N ASN A 386 -34.32 -12.89 -31.04
CA ASN A 386 -34.60 -12.96 -32.45
C ASN A 386 -35.89 -12.21 -32.86
N GLN A 387 -36.84 -12.07 -31.96
CA GLN A 387 -38.13 -11.37 -32.16
C GLN A 387 -38.09 -9.90 -31.71
N SER A 388 -36.97 -9.40 -31.21
CA SER A 388 -36.84 -8.04 -30.65
C SER A 388 -36.99 -6.94 -31.71
N GLY A 389 -36.82 -7.27 -32.98
CA GLY A 389 -36.77 -6.29 -34.06
C GLY A 389 -35.42 -5.56 -34.19
N LEU A 390 -34.45 -5.88 -33.35
CA LEU A 390 -33.09 -5.37 -33.45
C LEU A 390 -32.35 -6.10 -34.57
N ASP A 391 -31.61 -5.37 -35.36
CA ASP A 391 -30.71 -5.96 -36.35
C ASP A 391 -29.45 -6.53 -35.72
N ASN A 392 -28.66 -7.23 -36.51
CA ASN A 392 -27.44 -7.85 -36.05
C ASN A 392 -26.38 -6.82 -35.57
N VAL A 393 -26.39 -5.62 -36.16
CA VAL A 393 -25.45 -4.55 -35.79
C VAL A 393 -25.70 -4.13 -34.33
N HIS A 394 -26.94 -3.79 -33.98
CA HIS A 394 -27.30 -3.40 -32.62
C HIS A 394 -27.05 -4.51 -31.61
N LEU A 395 -27.24 -5.77 -31.94
CA LEU A 395 -26.97 -6.90 -31.08
C LEU A 395 -25.46 -7.07 -30.82
N ILE A 396 -24.64 -6.92 -31.89
CA ILE A 396 -23.20 -6.98 -31.82
C ILE A 396 -22.64 -5.80 -31.01
N GLU A 397 -23.11 -4.58 -31.27
CA GLU A 397 -22.71 -3.39 -30.54
C GLU A 397 -22.99 -3.51 -29.03
N THR A 398 -24.18 -4.00 -28.67
CA THR A 398 -24.56 -4.21 -27.27
C THR A 398 -23.65 -5.24 -26.59
N ALA A 399 -23.38 -6.34 -27.27
CA ALA A 399 -22.48 -7.38 -26.76
C ALA A 399 -21.05 -6.87 -26.60
N TRP A 400 -20.55 -6.18 -27.62
CA TRP A 400 -19.21 -5.57 -27.62
C TRP A 400 -19.09 -4.51 -26.53
N ALA A 401 -19.99 -3.55 -26.45
CA ALA A 401 -19.99 -2.49 -25.45
C ALA A 401 -20.08 -3.05 -24.03
N SER A 402 -20.80 -4.15 -23.83
CA SER A 402 -20.86 -4.87 -22.55
C SER A 402 -19.50 -5.49 -22.17
N ALA A 403 -18.75 -6.04 -23.12
CA ALA A 403 -17.53 -6.79 -22.87
C ALA A 403 -16.25 -5.92 -22.92
N SER A 404 -16.23 -4.89 -23.76
CA SER A 404 -15.03 -4.09 -24.07
C SER A 404 -14.50 -3.25 -22.92
N THR A 405 -15.26 -3.10 -21.84
CA THR A 405 -14.83 -2.40 -20.62
C THR A 405 -13.94 -3.25 -19.71
N PHE A 406 -13.69 -4.50 -20.07
CA PHE A 406 -12.84 -5.36 -19.25
C PHE A 406 -11.40 -4.83 -19.17
N ARG A 407 -10.89 -4.71 -17.95
CA ARG A 407 -9.54 -4.28 -17.65
C ARG A 407 -8.77 -5.44 -17.01
N ASN A 408 -7.81 -5.99 -17.76
CA ASN A 408 -7.07 -7.18 -17.36
C ASN A 408 -6.11 -6.93 -16.20
N SER A 409 -5.65 -5.69 -16.03
CA SER A 409 -4.67 -5.34 -14.99
C SER A 409 -5.18 -5.58 -13.56
N ASP A 410 -6.49 -5.40 -13.34
CA ASP A 410 -7.14 -5.61 -12.04
C ASP A 410 -8.46 -6.40 -12.14
N ASN A 411 -8.70 -7.04 -13.27
CA ASN A 411 -9.86 -7.90 -13.54
C ASN A 411 -11.22 -7.23 -13.35
N ARG A 412 -11.33 -5.93 -13.61
CA ARG A 412 -12.55 -5.13 -13.45
C ARG A 412 -13.26 -4.88 -14.75
N GLY A 413 -14.55 -4.57 -14.66
CA GLY A 413 -15.38 -4.27 -15.83
C GLY A 413 -15.82 -5.53 -16.60
N GLY A 414 -15.98 -5.39 -17.91
CA GLY A 414 -16.45 -6.44 -18.80
C GLY A 414 -17.94 -6.75 -18.70
N ALA A 415 -18.36 -7.85 -19.31
CA ALA A 415 -19.76 -8.29 -19.35
C ALA A 415 -20.32 -8.70 -17.97
N ASN A 416 -19.53 -8.63 -16.96
CA ASN A 416 -19.78 -9.04 -15.59
C ASN A 416 -20.98 -8.29 -14.99
N GLY A 417 -22.10 -8.96 -14.72
CA GLY A 417 -23.31 -8.35 -14.19
C GLY A 417 -24.05 -7.40 -15.14
N SER A 418 -23.67 -7.34 -16.42
CA SER A 418 -24.31 -6.50 -17.44
C SER A 418 -24.45 -5.03 -17.01
N ARG A 419 -23.39 -4.42 -16.53
CA ARG A 419 -23.40 -3.02 -16.01
C ARG A 419 -23.82 -2.00 -17.06
N ILE A 420 -23.70 -2.32 -18.34
CA ILE A 420 -24.16 -1.48 -19.45
C ILE A 420 -25.63 -1.05 -19.32
N ARG A 421 -26.46 -1.81 -18.60
CA ARG A 421 -27.86 -1.46 -18.30
C ARG A 421 -28.03 -0.37 -17.24
N LEU A 422 -26.96 -0.03 -16.51
CA LEU A 422 -27.00 0.91 -15.38
C LEU A 422 -26.55 2.30 -15.84
N LEU A 423 -27.25 3.35 -15.37
CA LEU A 423 -26.78 4.72 -15.53
C LEU A 423 -25.61 5.01 -14.56
N PRO A 424 -24.62 5.80 -14.97
CA PRO A 424 -24.41 6.46 -16.28
C PRO A 424 -23.73 5.58 -17.33
N VAL A 425 -23.39 4.32 -17.02
CA VAL A 425 -22.58 3.44 -17.86
C VAL A 425 -23.23 3.17 -19.23
N SER A 426 -24.54 2.91 -19.26
CA SER A 426 -25.27 2.66 -20.50
C SER A 426 -25.17 3.81 -21.52
N TYR A 427 -25.10 5.02 -21.02
CA TYR A 427 -25.07 6.23 -21.84
C TYR A 427 -23.65 6.59 -22.32
N THR A 428 -22.63 6.24 -21.55
CA THR A 428 -21.24 6.44 -21.96
C THR A 428 -20.81 5.43 -23.03
N HIS A 429 -21.21 4.18 -22.90
CA HIS A 429 -20.72 3.10 -23.77
C HIS A 429 -21.57 2.85 -25.02
N LEU A 430 -22.89 3.08 -24.97
CA LEU A 430 -23.75 2.91 -26.12
C LEU A 430 -23.65 4.07 -27.12
N ARG A 431 -23.15 5.25 -26.70
CA ARG A 431 -22.94 6.40 -27.61
C ARG A 431 -21.48 6.65 -27.99
N ALA A 432 -20.52 6.06 -27.33
CA ALA A 432 -19.10 6.27 -27.62
C ALA A 432 -18.71 5.72 -28.99
N HIS A 433 -19.43 4.73 -29.52
CA HIS A 433 -19.22 4.20 -30.88
C HIS A 433 -19.73 5.13 -31.97
N GLU A 434 -20.71 5.99 -31.71
CA GLU A 434 -21.16 7.00 -32.68
C GLU A 434 -20.09 8.09 -32.90
N THR A 435 -19.22 8.34 -31.93
CA THR A 435 -18.14 9.34 -32.03
C THR A 435 -16.81 8.79 -32.53
N ALA A 436 -16.60 7.48 -32.53
CA ALA A 436 -15.39 6.84 -33.03
C ALA A 436 -15.41 6.46 -34.52
N MET A 437 -16.51 6.71 -35.18
CA MET A 437 -16.66 6.46 -36.62
C MET A 437 -16.58 7.73 -37.49
N TYR A 438 -16.10 8.85 -36.93
CA TYR A 438 -15.87 10.08 -37.69
C TYR A 438 -14.43 10.55 -37.61
#